data_90aa25345f9fa3cfe0d976a2db969002
#
_entry.id   90aa25345f9fa3cfe0d976a2db969002
#
_cell.length_a   1.000
_cell.length_b   1.000
_cell.length_c   1.000
_cell.angle_alpha   90.00
_cell.angle_beta   90.00
_cell.angle_gamma   90.00
#
_symmetry.space_group_name_H-M   'P 1'
#
loop_
_entity.id
_entity.type
_entity.pdbx_description
1 polymer ?
#
loop_
_entity_poly.entity_id
_entity_poly.type
_entity_poly.pdbx_seq_one_letter_code
_entity_poly.pdbx_strand_id
1 'polypeptide(L)'
;KLEKLSVSDGLRAVRFAEVVVVLLDAAIPFEQQDLRIADLAEREGRAVVLAVNKWDLEENKSTKLNELRETFTRLLPQLRGTPMVMVSAKTGKGIDRLHAAIISAYDVWNTRISTAKLNRWLAVQIESHPPPAPAGRRIKMRYMTQVKTRPPTFVVFTSVPDKVPTSYTRFLVNGMRRDFDMPGSPIRLFLRGGDNPYEAKGKKRKIH
;
A
#
# COMPACT_ATOMS: atom_id res chain seq x y z
N LYS A 1 -24.53 -15.05 20.22
CA LYS A 1 -23.88 -13.98 21.06
C LYS A 1 -22.35 -14.10 21.05
N LEU A 2 -21.79 -15.30 21.26
CA LEU A 2 -20.34 -15.55 21.28
C LEU A 2 -19.66 -15.26 19.94
N GLU A 3 -20.27 -15.62 18.82
CA GLU A 3 -19.77 -15.36 17.47
C GLU A 3 -19.64 -13.86 17.16
N LYS A 4 -20.62 -13.04 17.57
CA LYS A 4 -20.56 -11.56 17.41
C LYS A 4 -19.44 -10.93 18.26
N LEU A 5 -19.19 -11.44 19.44
CA LEU A 5 -18.07 -10.99 20.29
C LEU A 5 -16.73 -11.35 19.66
N SER A 6 -16.57 -12.57 19.15
CA SER A 6 -15.36 -13.03 18.46
C SER A 6 -15.03 -12.18 17.21
N VAL A 7 -16.03 -11.85 16.40
CA VAL A 7 -15.84 -10.96 15.22
C VAL A 7 -15.44 -9.55 15.65
N SER A 8 -16.07 -9.00 16.70
CA SER A 8 -15.72 -7.68 17.24
C SER A 8 -14.28 -7.62 17.74
N ASP A 9 -13.84 -8.65 18.46
CA ASP A 9 -12.49 -8.73 18.99
C ASP A 9 -11.45 -8.92 17.87
N GLY A 10 -11.76 -9.72 16.84
CA GLY A 10 -10.95 -9.86 15.65
C GLY A 10 -10.77 -8.54 14.89
N LEU A 11 -11.86 -7.80 14.68
CA LEU A 11 -11.81 -6.47 14.04
C LEU A 11 -11.00 -5.47 14.88
N ARG A 12 -11.10 -5.55 16.20
CA ARG A 12 -10.31 -4.73 17.11
C ARG A 12 -8.82 -5.09 17.03
N ALA A 13 -8.48 -6.37 16.99
CA ALA A 13 -7.10 -6.85 16.84
C ALA A 13 -6.44 -6.31 15.55
N VAL A 14 -7.16 -6.30 14.43
CA VAL A 14 -6.67 -5.72 13.17
C VAL A 14 -6.26 -4.26 13.33
N ARG A 15 -6.99 -3.46 14.11
CA ARG A 15 -6.68 -2.03 14.33
C ARG A 15 -5.39 -1.80 15.12
N PHE A 16 -4.95 -2.75 15.92
CA PHE A 16 -3.73 -2.63 16.74
C PHE A 16 -2.54 -3.41 16.17
N ALA A 17 -2.78 -4.32 15.24
CA ALA A 17 -1.71 -5.07 14.58
C ALA A 17 -0.83 -4.16 13.72
N GLU A 18 0.43 -4.50 13.57
CA GLU A 18 1.34 -3.87 12.60
C GLU A 18 1.28 -4.61 11.26
N VAL A 19 1.26 -5.93 11.33
CA VAL A 19 1.08 -6.83 10.18
C VAL A 19 -0.13 -7.73 10.44
N VAL A 20 -0.99 -7.85 9.46
CA VAL A 20 -2.15 -8.74 9.47
C VAL A 20 -1.91 -9.90 8.51
N VAL A 21 -1.89 -11.11 9.05
CA VAL A 21 -1.85 -12.33 8.24
C VAL A 21 -3.28 -12.80 7.98
N VAL A 22 -3.71 -12.75 6.73
CA VAL A 22 -5.00 -13.30 6.32
C VAL A 22 -4.80 -14.75 5.91
N LEU A 23 -5.39 -15.66 6.68
CA LEU A 23 -5.28 -17.09 6.45
C LEU A 23 -6.41 -17.55 5.53
N LEU A 24 -6.04 -18.09 4.36
CA LEU A 24 -6.94 -18.56 3.32
C LEU A 24 -6.93 -20.09 3.27
N ASP A 25 -8.08 -20.70 3.02
CA ASP A 25 -8.15 -22.11 2.66
C ASP A 25 -7.87 -22.29 1.17
N ALA A 26 -6.94 -23.16 0.78
CA ALA A 26 -6.60 -23.40 -0.62
C ALA A 26 -7.77 -23.93 -1.45
N ALA A 27 -8.71 -24.66 -0.83
CA ALA A 27 -9.89 -25.22 -1.51
C ALA A 27 -10.96 -24.16 -1.80
N ILE A 28 -11.16 -23.22 -0.86
CA ILE A 28 -12.20 -22.16 -0.94
C ILE A 28 -11.60 -20.79 -0.61
N PRO A 29 -10.63 -20.30 -1.39
CA PRO A 29 -9.94 -19.04 -1.11
C PRO A 29 -10.83 -17.84 -1.45
N PHE A 30 -10.54 -16.73 -0.77
CA PHE A 30 -11.20 -15.42 -1.02
C PHE A 30 -12.70 -15.42 -0.76
N GLU A 31 -13.13 -16.10 0.29
CA GLU A 31 -14.48 -15.92 0.79
C GLU A 31 -14.74 -14.47 1.18
N GLN A 32 -16.00 -14.10 1.27
CA GLN A 32 -16.38 -12.72 1.59
C GLN A 32 -15.75 -12.20 2.89
N GLN A 33 -15.56 -13.09 3.87
CA GLN A 33 -14.93 -12.76 5.14
C GLN A 33 -13.44 -12.46 4.97
N ASP A 34 -12.70 -13.24 4.17
CA ASP A 34 -11.29 -13.05 3.90
C ASP A 34 -11.03 -11.68 3.25
N LEU A 35 -11.85 -11.38 2.23
CA LEU A 35 -11.77 -10.09 1.51
C LEU A 35 -12.08 -8.91 2.42
N ARG A 36 -13.06 -9.03 3.32
CA ARG A 36 -13.40 -7.99 4.30
C ARG A 36 -12.28 -7.75 5.29
N ILE A 37 -11.60 -8.80 5.76
CA ILE A 37 -10.47 -8.67 6.69
C ILE A 37 -9.29 -7.99 5.98
N ALA A 38 -8.97 -8.40 4.75
CA ALA A 38 -7.90 -7.82 3.97
C ALA A 38 -8.17 -6.33 3.64
N ASP A 39 -9.39 -5.98 3.24
CA ASP A 39 -9.82 -4.60 2.97
C ASP A 39 -9.78 -3.75 4.25
N LEU A 40 -10.26 -4.29 5.38
CA LEU A 40 -10.16 -3.61 6.67
C LEU A 40 -8.70 -3.34 7.05
N ALA A 41 -7.82 -4.32 6.93
CA ALA A 41 -6.41 -4.15 7.25
C ALA A 41 -5.77 -3.05 6.38
N GLU A 42 -6.09 -3.00 5.10
CA GLU A 42 -5.65 -1.92 4.20
C GLU A 42 -6.19 -0.57 4.65
N ARG A 43 -7.49 -0.45 4.93
CA ARG A 43 -8.12 0.80 5.40
C ARG A 43 -7.52 1.30 6.71
N GLU A 44 -7.25 0.40 7.64
CA GLU A 44 -6.56 0.73 8.92
C GLU A 44 -5.06 1.01 8.71
N GLY A 45 -4.56 0.86 7.48
CA GLY A 45 -3.18 1.13 7.12
C GLY A 45 -2.19 0.09 7.64
N ARG A 46 -2.61 -1.16 7.78
CA ARG A 46 -1.78 -2.27 8.26
C ARG A 46 -1.08 -2.98 7.11
N ALA A 47 0.13 -3.46 7.34
CA ALA A 47 0.76 -4.37 6.40
C ALA A 47 -0.04 -5.67 6.31
N VAL A 48 -0.16 -6.24 5.10
CA VAL A 48 -0.94 -7.46 4.87
C VAL A 48 -0.05 -8.54 4.28
N VAL A 49 -0.20 -9.76 4.78
CA VAL A 49 0.39 -10.97 4.21
C VAL A 49 -0.72 -11.99 4.03
N LEU A 50 -0.76 -12.68 2.90
CA LEU A 50 -1.68 -13.77 2.66
C LEU A 50 -0.99 -15.10 2.92
N ALA A 51 -1.60 -15.96 3.74
CA ALA A 51 -1.15 -17.32 3.99
C ALA A 51 -2.18 -18.29 3.44
N VAL A 52 -1.86 -19.00 2.36
CA VAL A 52 -2.73 -20.01 1.76
C VAL A 52 -2.45 -21.35 2.41
N ASN A 53 -3.35 -21.75 3.31
CA ASN A 53 -3.24 -22.97 4.10
C ASN A 53 -3.80 -24.19 3.38
N LYS A 54 -3.50 -25.37 3.90
CA LYS A 54 -3.83 -26.70 3.33
C LYS A 54 -3.17 -26.94 1.98
N TRP A 55 -2.04 -26.29 1.74
CA TRP A 55 -1.31 -26.40 0.46
C TRP A 55 -0.73 -27.80 0.20
N ASP A 56 -0.67 -28.63 1.22
CA ASP A 56 -0.34 -30.06 1.10
C ASP A 56 -1.37 -30.88 0.33
N LEU A 57 -2.64 -30.44 0.31
CA LEU A 57 -3.73 -31.09 -0.39
C LEU A 57 -3.87 -30.67 -1.86
N GLU A 58 -3.14 -29.62 -2.28
CA GLU A 58 -3.24 -29.10 -3.65
C GLU A 58 -2.36 -29.92 -4.59
N GLU A 59 -2.96 -30.44 -5.67
CA GLU A 59 -2.26 -31.25 -6.68
C GLU A 59 -1.59 -30.36 -7.73
N ASN A 60 -2.31 -29.37 -8.26
CA ASN A 60 -1.89 -28.51 -9.37
C ASN A 60 -1.31 -27.16 -8.87
N LYS A 61 -0.26 -27.24 -8.06
CA LYS A 61 0.31 -26.12 -7.30
C LYS A 61 0.66 -24.87 -8.11
N SER A 62 1.26 -25.04 -9.30
CA SER A 62 1.69 -23.90 -10.13
C SER A 62 0.51 -23.16 -10.75
N THR A 63 -0.44 -23.88 -11.31
CA THR A 63 -1.67 -23.33 -11.90
C THR A 63 -2.49 -22.62 -10.84
N LYS A 64 -2.73 -23.31 -9.72
CA LYS A 64 -3.49 -22.76 -8.60
C LYS A 64 -2.87 -21.47 -8.04
N LEU A 65 -1.55 -21.42 -7.91
CA LEU A 65 -0.86 -20.22 -7.43
C LEU A 65 -1.08 -19.01 -8.36
N ASN A 66 -1.02 -19.22 -9.67
CA ASN A 66 -1.24 -18.13 -10.63
C ASN A 66 -2.69 -17.65 -10.58
N GLU A 67 -3.66 -18.56 -10.55
CA GLU A 67 -5.07 -18.24 -10.39
C GLU A 67 -5.35 -17.42 -9.11
N LEU A 68 -4.75 -17.83 -8.00
CA LEU A 68 -4.88 -17.10 -6.73
C LEU A 68 -4.34 -15.66 -6.82
N ARG A 69 -3.18 -15.47 -7.44
CA ARG A 69 -2.56 -14.14 -7.61
C ARG A 69 -3.38 -13.23 -8.51
N GLU A 70 -3.87 -13.76 -9.63
CA GLU A 70 -4.72 -13.04 -10.56
C GLU A 70 -6.04 -12.64 -9.91
N THR A 71 -6.69 -13.59 -9.24
CA THR A 71 -7.95 -13.37 -8.54
C THR A 71 -7.79 -12.32 -7.44
N PHE A 72 -6.76 -12.42 -6.60
CA PHE A 72 -6.51 -11.45 -5.56
C PHE A 72 -6.25 -10.04 -6.13
N THR A 73 -5.44 -9.93 -7.17
CA THR A 73 -5.14 -8.64 -7.82
C THR A 73 -6.41 -8.00 -8.41
N ARG A 74 -7.33 -8.79 -8.90
CA ARG A 74 -8.62 -8.34 -9.43
C ARG A 74 -9.58 -7.89 -8.32
N LEU A 75 -9.66 -8.65 -7.22
CA LEU A 75 -10.59 -8.40 -6.13
C LEU A 75 -10.14 -7.24 -5.22
N LEU A 76 -8.83 -7.13 -4.96
CA LEU A 76 -8.23 -6.13 -4.06
C LEU A 76 -7.04 -5.42 -4.74
N PRO A 77 -7.29 -4.62 -5.79
CA PRO A 77 -6.22 -3.96 -6.56
C PRO A 77 -5.39 -2.99 -5.73
N GLN A 78 -5.94 -2.45 -4.63
CA GLN A 78 -5.23 -1.58 -3.68
C GLN A 78 -4.13 -2.32 -2.91
N LEU A 79 -4.23 -3.66 -2.78
CA LEU A 79 -3.25 -4.53 -2.13
C LEU A 79 -2.33 -5.25 -3.14
N ARG A 80 -2.22 -4.73 -4.35
CA ARG A 80 -1.39 -5.32 -5.39
C ARG A 80 0.06 -5.49 -4.91
N GLY A 81 0.60 -6.70 -5.09
CA GLY A 81 1.95 -7.05 -4.66
C GLY A 81 2.05 -7.54 -3.20
N THR A 82 0.91 -7.69 -2.49
CA THR A 82 0.91 -8.32 -1.17
C THR A 82 1.56 -9.70 -1.21
N PRO A 83 2.50 -10.01 -0.29
CA PRO A 83 3.10 -11.33 -0.20
C PRO A 83 2.04 -12.41 -0.02
N MET A 84 2.12 -13.47 -0.85
CA MET A 84 1.24 -14.64 -0.77
C MET A 84 2.11 -15.86 -0.55
N VAL A 85 1.98 -16.51 0.60
CA VAL A 85 2.80 -17.63 1.05
C VAL A 85 1.93 -18.88 1.20
N MET A 86 2.37 -19.97 0.59
CA MET A 86 1.74 -21.28 0.68
C MET A 86 2.24 -22.01 1.91
N VAL A 87 1.32 -22.40 2.76
CA VAL A 87 1.60 -23.08 4.04
C VAL A 87 0.76 -24.33 4.22
N SER A 88 1.21 -25.21 5.09
CA SER A 88 0.40 -26.28 5.64
C SER A 88 0.57 -26.29 7.16
N ALA A 89 -0.46 -25.90 7.87
CA ALA A 89 -0.47 -25.94 9.34
C ALA A 89 -0.34 -27.37 9.86
N LYS A 90 -0.81 -28.36 9.11
CA LYS A 90 -0.72 -29.78 9.45
C LYS A 90 0.71 -30.29 9.44
N THR A 91 1.50 -29.90 8.43
CA THR A 91 2.87 -30.44 8.22
C THR A 91 3.97 -29.47 8.65
N GLY A 92 3.63 -28.22 8.98
CA GLY A 92 4.59 -27.14 9.26
C GLY A 92 5.26 -26.56 8.01
N LYS A 93 5.00 -27.11 6.83
CA LYS A 93 5.66 -26.69 5.59
C LYS A 93 5.28 -25.24 5.23
N GLY A 94 6.29 -24.42 4.96
CA GLY A 94 6.12 -23.03 4.55
C GLY A 94 6.02 -22.01 5.69
N ILE A 95 6.03 -22.43 6.95
CA ILE A 95 5.96 -21.53 8.12
C ILE A 95 7.17 -20.58 8.17
N ASP A 96 8.38 -21.08 7.90
CA ASP A 96 9.58 -20.23 7.89
C ASP A 96 9.48 -19.13 6.81
N ARG A 97 8.92 -19.47 5.65
CA ARG A 97 8.67 -18.50 4.56
C ARG A 97 7.59 -17.49 4.96
N LEU A 98 6.58 -17.91 5.72
CA LEU A 98 5.58 -17.00 6.25
C LEU A 98 6.20 -16.00 7.24
N HIS A 99 7.05 -16.44 8.15
CA HIS A 99 7.79 -15.56 9.05
C HIS A 99 8.64 -14.56 8.28
N ALA A 100 9.41 -15.01 7.28
CA ALA A 100 10.21 -14.12 6.44
C ALA A 100 9.33 -13.08 5.71
N ALA A 101 8.17 -13.48 5.20
CA ALA A 101 7.23 -12.58 4.53
C ALA A 101 6.61 -11.55 5.49
N ILE A 102 6.33 -11.92 6.74
CA ILE A 102 5.83 -11.01 7.78
C ILE A 102 6.88 -9.93 8.08
N ILE A 103 8.13 -10.32 8.30
CA ILE A 103 9.22 -9.38 8.57
C ILE A 103 9.43 -8.45 7.36
N SER A 104 9.50 -9.00 6.15
CA SER A 104 9.64 -8.21 4.92
C SER A 104 8.48 -7.22 4.74
N ALA A 105 7.24 -7.63 4.98
CA ALA A 105 6.07 -6.76 4.89
C ALA A 105 6.12 -5.63 5.93
N TYR A 106 6.61 -5.93 7.14
CA TYR A 106 6.82 -4.92 8.19
C TYR A 106 7.88 -3.90 7.78
N ASP A 107 9.01 -4.35 7.26
CA ASP A 107 10.12 -3.48 6.83
C ASP A 107 9.67 -2.54 5.71
N VAL A 108 8.97 -3.06 4.69
CA VAL A 108 8.38 -2.26 3.62
C VAL A 108 7.39 -1.23 4.17
N TRP A 109 6.51 -1.64 5.08
CA TRP A 109 5.53 -0.77 5.72
C TRP A 109 6.18 0.34 6.58
N ASN A 110 7.36 0.09 7.12
CA ASN A 110 8.13 1.03 7.93
C ASN A 110 9.16 1.85 7.11
N THR A 111 9.18 1.72 5.78
CA THR A 111 10.14 2.38 4.91
C THR A 111 10.07 3.91 5.01
N ARG A 112 11.24 4.54 5.19
CA ARG A 112 11.43 6.00 5.13
C ARG A 112 12.15 6.39 3.84
N ILE A 113 11.53 7.27 3.06
CA ILE A 113 12.10 7.80 1.82
C ILE A 113 12.51 9.25 2.07
N SER A 114 13.74 9.60 1.71
CA SER A 114 14.21 10.99 1.88
C SER A 114 13.45 11.95 0.97
N THR A 115 13.22 13.15 1.45
CA THR A 115 12.53 14.22 0.72
C THR A 115 13.21 14.53 -0.62
N ALA A 116 14.55 14.51 -0.65
CA ALA A 116 15.31 14.73 -1.88
C ALA A 116 15.02 13.65 -2.94
N LYS A 117 14.96 12.36 -2.52
CA LYS A 117 14.62 11.23 -3.41
C LYS A 117 13.18 11.35 -3.92
N LEU A 118 12.22 11.71 -3.05
CA LEU A 118 10.82 11.91 -3.42
C LEU A 118 10.66 13.03 -4.46
N ASN A 119 11.33 14.17 -4.27
CA ASN A 119 11.17 15.30 -5.19
C ASN A 119 11.85 15.07 -6.54
N ARG A 120 12.99 14.39 -6.58
CA ARG A 120 13.60 13.97 -7.86
C ARG A 120 12.68 13.01 -8.61
N TRP A 121 12.11 12.03 -7.91
CA TRP A 121 11.14 11.10 -8.49
C TRP A 121 9.89 11.82 -9.00
N LEU A 122 9.31 12.72 -8.21
CA LEU A 122 8.12 13.48 -8.60
C LEU A 122 8.38 14.32 -9.87
N ALA A 123 9.54 14.96 -9.98
CA ALA A 123 9.91 15.73 -11.15
C ALA A 123 9.93 14.87 -12.43
N VAL A 124 10.54 13.68 -12.38
CA VAL A 124 10.55 12.72 -13.50
C VAL A 124 9.14 12.27 -13.86
N GLN A 125 8.27 11.98 -12.88
CA GLN A 125 6.89 11.57 -13.15
C GLN A 125 6.09 12.69 -13.84
N ILE A 126 6.25 13.95 -13.41
CA ILE A 126 5.56 15.09 -13.99
C ILE A 126 6.06 15.39 -15.39
N GLU A 127 7.34 15.22 -15.66
CA GLU A 127 7.94 15.44 -16.97
C GLU A 127 7.44 14.40 -17.99
N SER A 128 7.44 13.11 -17.61
CA SER A 128 7.00 12.02 -18.49
C SER A 128 5.48 11.91 -18.63
N HIS A 129 4.73 12.21 -17.56
CA HIS A 129 3.27 12.16 -17.51
C HIS A 129 2.73 13.39 -16.78
N PRO A 130 2.59 14.53 -17.47
CA PRO A 130 2.06 15.74 -16.86
C PRO A 130 0.64 15.55 -16.31
N PRO A 131 0.32 16.14 -15.14
CA PRO A 131 -1.05 16.12 -14.66
C PRO A 131 -2.00 16.81 -15.66
N PRO A 132 -3.24 16.34 -15.80
CA PRO A 132 -4.23 16.94 -16.67
C PRO A 132 -4.38 18.43 -16.41
N ALA A 133 -4.64 19.21 -17.47
CA ALA A 133 -4.86 20.65 -17.37
C ALA A 133 -6.36 20.99 -17.48
N PRO A 134 -7.16 20.90 -16.41
CA PRO A 134 -8.59 21.18 -16.46
C PRO A 134 -8.80 22.66 -16.84
N ALA A 135 -9.66 22.89 -17.82
CA ALA A 135 -9.93 24.23 -18.37
C ALA A 135 -8.66 25.00 -18.82
N GLY A 136 -7.67 24.28 -19.37
CA GLY A 136 -6.43 24.87 -19.87
C GLY A 136 -5.43 25.33 -18.79
N ARG A 137 -5.74 25.19 -17.52
CA ARG A 137 -4.84 25.56 -16.42
C ARG A 137 -3.96 24.40 -16.01
N ARG A 138 -2.64 24.56 -16.15
CA ARG A 138 -1.67 23.55 -15.71
C ARG A 138 -1.68 23.40 -14.18
N ILE A 139 -1.85 22.18 -13.71
CA ILE A 139 -1.67 21.82 -12.30
C ILE A 139 -0.17 21.75 -12.02
N LYS A 140 0.32 22.60 -11.12
CA LYS A 140 1.73 22.59 -10.70
C LYS A 140 1.86 21.77 -9.43
N MET A 141 2.54 20.63 -9.48
CA MET A 141 2.99 19.88 -8.32
C MET A 141 4.40 20.34 -7.98
N ARG A 142 4.59 20.87 -6.77
CA ARG A 142 5.80 21.63 -6.42
C ARG A 142 6.76 20.88 -5.49
N TYR A 143 6.20 20.09 -4.62
CA TYR A 143 6.96 19.47 -3.54
C TYR A 143 6.25 18.25 -3.01
N MET A 144 7.03 17.24 -2.61
CA MET A 144 6.53 16.02 -1.99
C MET A 144 7.34 15.68 -0.74
N THR A 145 6.66 15.26 0.31
CA THR A 145 7.30 14.81 1.55
C THR A 145 6.58 13.61 2.14
N GLN A 146 7.30 12.78 2.88
CA GLN A 146 6.73 11.71 3.69
C GLN A 146 6.51 12.22 5.11
N VAL A 147 5.25 12.31 5.51
CA VAL A 147 4.86 12.83 6.83
C VAL A 147 4.76 11.74 7.90
N LYS A 148 4.56 10.48 7.46
CA LYS A 148 4.43 9.32 8.36
C LYS A 148 4.98 8.07 7.67
N THR A 149 5.57 7.15 8.45
CA THR A 149 6.07 5.86 7.93
C THR A 149 5.06 4.74 8.04
N ARG A 150 4.25 4.71 9.07
CA ARG A 150 3.34 3.59 9.42
C ARG A 150 1.88 4.02 9.47
N PRO A 151 1.09 3.83 8.42
CA PRO A 151 1.48 3.44 7.06
C PRO A 151 2.26 4.53 6.34
N PRO A 152 3.02 4.19 5.27
CA PRO A 152 3.70 5.18 4.45
C PRO A 152 2.72 6.24 3.94
N THR A 153 2.89 7.46 4.44
CA THR A 153 1.96 8.57 4.18
C THR A 153 2.72 9.75 3.60
N PHE A 154 2.29 10.21 2.45
CA PHE A 154 2.92 11.26 1.68
C PHE A 154 1.98 12.41 1.45
N VAL A 155 2.56 13.60 1.32
CA VAL A 155 1.84 14.83 0.95
C VAL A 155 2.51 15.42 -0.29
N VAL A 156 1.72 15.70 -1.31
CA VAL A 156 2.14 16.46 -2.49
C VAL A 156 1.52 17.86 -2.41
N PHE A 157 2.35 18.88 -2.45
CA PHE A 157 1.91 20.26 -2.53
C PHE A 157 1.67 20.66 -3.99
N THR A 158 0.48 21.13 -4.27
CA THR A 158 0.02 21.46 -5.63
C THR A 158 -0.73 22.79 -5.67
N SER A 159 -0.75 23.43 -6.83
CA SER A 159 -1.45 24.70 -6.99
C SER A 159 -2.97 24.60 -6.83
N VAL A 160 -3.56 23.46 -7.20
CA VAL A 160 -5.03 23.25 -7.20
C VAL A 160 -5.32 21.79 -6.85
N PRO A 161 -5.31 21.41 -5.55
CA PRO A 161 -5.48 20.02 -5.12
C PRO A 161 -6.80 19.40 -5.59
N ASP A 162 -7.90 20.16 -5.52
CA ASP A 162 -9.24 19.68 -5.87
C ASP A 162 -9.45 19.41 -7.37
N LYS A 163 -8.52 19.86 -8.20
CA LYS A 163 -8.56 19.66 -9.65
C LYS A 163 -7.69 18.50 -10.13
N VAL A 164 -6.94 17.87 -9.23
CA VAL A 164 -6.15 16.67 -9.57
C VAL A 164 -7.09 15.47 -9.61
N PRO A 165 -7.23 14.79 -10.76
CA PRO A 165 -8.10 13.61 -10.85
C PRO A 165 -7.61 12.46 -9.96
N THR A 166 -8.52 11.68 -9.43
CA THR A 166 -8.21 10.46 -8.65
C THR A 166 -7.36 9.46 -9.46
N SER A 167 -7.56 9.40 -10.77
CA SER A 167 -6.75 8.57 -11.67
C SER A 167 -5.27 8.96 -11.64
N TYR A 168 -4.97 10.24 -11.58
CA TYR A 168 -3.60 10.73 -11.49
C TYR A 168 -2.97 10.44 -10.12
N THR A 169 -3.74 10.58 -9.04
CA THR A 169 -3.29 10.17 -7.70
C THR A 169 -2.98 8.68 -7.66
N ARG A 170 -3.83 7.82 -8.27
CA ARG A 170 -3.57 6.39 -8.40
C ARG A 170 -2.32 6.08 -9.22
N PHE A 171 -2.10 6.82 -10.31
CA PHE A 171 -0.88 6.71 -11.11
C PHE A 171 0.37 6.97 -10.26
N LEU A 172 0.39 8.06 -9.49
CA LEU A 172 1.50 8.37 -8.58
C LEU A 172 1.70 7.28 -7.51
N VAL A 173 0.64 6.82 -6.86
CA VAL A 173 0.72 5.73 -5.85
C VAL A 173 1.28 4.44 -6.46
N ASN A 174 0.83 4.07 -7.66
CA ASN A 174 1.34 2.87 -8.35
C ASN A 174 2.80 3.04 -8.78
N GLY A 175 3.19 4.24 -9.23
CA GLY A 175 4.57 4.57 -9.53
C GLY A 175 5.46 4.48 -8.27
N MET A 176 5.02 5.06 -7.16
CA MET A 176 5.74 4.96 -5.87
C MET A 176 5.92 3.50 -5.44
N ARG A 177 4.86 2.69 -5.55
CA ARG A 177 4.90 1.28 -5.18
C ARG A 177 5.96 0.51 -5.96
N ARG A 178 6.08 0.78 -7.25
CA ARG A 178 7.05 0.16 -8.15
C ARG A 178 8.47 0.70 -7.92
N ASP A 179 8.61 2.03 -7.92
CA ASP A 179 9.92 2.69 -8.02
C ASP A 179 10.64 2.81 -6.67
N PHE A 180 9.92 2.65 -5.56
CA PHE A 180 10.48 2.59 -4.20
C PHE A 180 10.37 1.20 -3.56
N ASP A 181 10.03 0.19 -4.36
CA ASP A 181 9.91 -1.20 -3.92
C ASP A 181 9.02 -1.36 -2.68
N MET A 182 7.76 -0.94 -2.82
CA MET A 182 6.75 -0.98 -1.75
C MET A 182 5.57 -1.88 -2.10
N PRO A 183 5.80 -3.17 -2.46
CA PRO A 183 4.72 -4.07 -2.85
C PRO A 183 3.77 -4.33 -1.68
N GLY A 184 2.46 -4.36 -1.95
CA GLY A 184 1.43 -4.70 -0.96
C GLY A 184 1.28 -3.71 0.20
N SER A 185 2.12 -2.69 0.31
CA SER A 185 2.03 -1.70 1.39
C SER A 185 0.86 -0.73 1.18
N PRO A 186 0.09 -0.39 2.23
CA PRO A 186 -0.97 0.61 2.15
C PRO A 186 -0.38 2.02 2.08
N ILE A 187 -0.16 2.53 0.88
CA ILE A 187 0.38 3.87 0.65
C ILE A 187 -0.75 4.91 0.71
N ARG A 188 -0.57 5.93 1.53
CA ARG A 188 -1.48 7.08 1.63
C ARG A 188 -0.85 8.30 0.94
N LEU A 189 -1.56 8.88 -0.03
CA LEU A 189 -1.12 10.08 -0.74
C LEU A 189 -2.19 11.17 -0.62
N PHE A 190 -1.81 12.29 0.01
CA PHE A 190 -2.66 13.45 0.17
C PHE A 190 -2.16 14.61 -0.69
N LEU A 191 -3.09 15.35 -1.25
CA LEU A 191 -2.81 16.58 -1.99
C LEU A 191 -3.12 17.77 -1.10
N ARG A 192 -2.24 18.77 -1.06
CA ARG A 192 -2.45 20.02 -0.32
C ARG A 192 -2.18 21.22 -1.20
N GLY A 193 -2.99 22.26 -1.05
CA GLY A 193 -2.72 23.57 -1.62
C GLY A 193 -1.60 24.27 -0.86
N GLY A 194 -0.85 25.12 -1.55
CA GLY A 194 0.19 25.94 -0.96
C GLY A 194 1.53 25.86 -1.68
N ASP A 195 2.41 26.78 -1.32
CA ASP A 195 3.79 26.80 -1.76
C ASP A 195 4.65 25.87 -0.91
N ASN A 196 5.86 25.55 -1.40
CA ASN A 196 6.82 24.77 -0.66
C ASN A 196 7.10 25.43 0.70
N PRO A 197 6.80 24.78 1.84
CA PRO A 197 7.00 25.39 3.16
C PRO A 197 8.47 25.75 3.46
N TYR A 198 9.41 25.26 2.64
CA TYR A 198 10.85 25.53 2.77
C TYR A 198 11.38 26.62 1.83
N GLU A 199 10.60 27.09 0.82
CA GLU A 199 11.00 28.22 -0.03
C GLU A 199 11.06 29.54 0.72
N ALA A 200 10.21 29.74 1.72
CA ALA A 200 10.15 30.98 2.51
C ALA A 200 11.42 31.29 3.32
N LYS A 201 12.24 30.27 3.62
CA LYS A 201 13.50 30.45 4.40
C LYS A 201 14.69 30.89 3.54
N GLY A 202 14.62 30.77 2.21
CA GLY A 202 15.70 31.16 1.30
C GLY A 202 15.71 32.64 0.88
N LYS A 203 14.57 33.33 0.97
CA LYS A 203 14.44 34.72 0.48
C LYS A 203 14.73 35.83 1.50
N LYS A 204 15.03 35.51 2.77
CA LYS A 204 15.33 36.51 3.80
C LYS A 204 16.82 36.79 4.03
N ARG A 205 17.71 36.40 3.11
CA ARG A 205 19.15 36.73 3.19
C ARG A 205 19.65 37.42 1.94
N LYS A 206 19.08 38.59 1.60
CA LYS A 206 19.70 39.57 0.73
C LYS A 206 19.05 40.93 0.97
N ILE A 207 19.38 41.60 2.07
CA ILE A 207 19.39 43.07 2.19
C ILE A 207 20.44 43.39 3.24
N HIS A 208 21.46 43.95 2.79
CA HIS A 208 22.56 44.79 3.26
C HIS A 208 23.93 44.15 3.09
#